data_51b8996f987d25416f19ff5bed1f2f68
#
_entry.id   51b8996f987d25416f19ff5bed1f2f68
#
_cell.length_a   1.000
_cell.length_b   1.000
_cell.length_c   1.000
_cell.angle_alpha   90.00
_cell.angle_beta   90.00
_cell.angle_gamma   90.00
#
_symmetry.space_group_name_H-M   'P 1'
#
loop_
_entity.id
_entity.type
_entity.pdbx_description
1 polymer ?
#
loop_
_entity_poly.entity_id
_entity_poly.type
_entity_poly.pdbx_seq_one_letter_code
_entity_poly.pdbx_strand_id
1 'polypeptide(L)'
;MHLPQPYTRDLSSRDNALNLLRLALAFLVVFSHAQILAGVGDGVVWQGQHLGSWAVVGFFGISGFLITGARTRSNGAQYLMNRITRIYPGFLLSLVAVAFIFAPIAYYVERHSFDGFFGTPTTPLHYIYSNIFLLINHYDVSGTLASVPYPSAWNGSLWSLY
;
A
#
# COMPACT_ATOMS: atom_id res chain seq x y z
N MET A 1 -39.34 29.82 21.44
CA MET A 1 -37.86 29.93 21.49
C MET A 1 -37.31 28.75 20.69
N HIS A 2 -36.91 29.02 19.43
CA HIS A 2 -36.44 27.95 18.52
C HIS A 2 -34.92 27.80 18.72
N LEU A 3 -34.51 26.71 19.37
CA LEU A 3 -33.11 26.41 19.53
C LEU A 3 -32.51 26.07 18.14
N PRO A 4 -31.42 26.69 17.75
CA PRO A 4 -30.79 26.32 16.47
C PRO A 4 -30.33 24.87 16.53
N GLN A 5 -30.75 24.08 15.54
CA GLN A 5 -30.32 22.70 15.36
C GLN A 5 -28.79 22.67 15.23
N PRO A 6 -28.09 21.79 15.94
CA PRO A 6 -26.64 21.68 15.79
C PRO A 6 -26.31 21.33 14.34
N TYR A 7 -25.39 22.08 13.76
CA TYR A 7 -24.92 21.94 12.38
C TYR A 7 -24.16 20.60 12.23
N THR A 8 -24.89 19.51 12.12
CA THR A 8 -24.31 18.19 11.81
C THR A 8 -23.98 18.16 10.32
N ARG A 9 -22.82 18.65 9.95
CA ARG A 9 -22.27 18.45 8.61
C ARG A 9 -22.16 16.95 8.39
N ASP A 10 -22.85 16.42 7.40
CA ASP A 10 -22.77 15.00 7.05
C ASP A 10 -21.36 14.71 6.51
N LEU A 11 -20.51 14.16 7.37
CA LEU A 11 -19.13 13.77 7.04
C LEU A 11 -19.07 12.60 6.05
N SER A 12 -20.22 12.03 5.68
CA SER A 12 -20.32 10.96 4.68
C SER A 12 -20.41 11.49 3.24
N SER A 13 -20.58 12.80 3.05
CA SER A 13 -20.63 13.38 1.70
C SER A 13 -19.30 13.22 0.98
N ARG A 14 -19.33 12.90 -0.32
CA ARG A 14 -18.13 12.74 -1.16
C ARG A 14 -17.30 14.02 -1.28
N ASP A 15 -17.90 15.16 -1.01
CA ASP A 15 -17.31 16.50 -1.19
C ASP A 15 -16.79 17.10 0.12
N ASN A 16 -16.35 16.27 1.07
CA ASN A 16 -15.81 16.77 2.32
C ASN A 16 -14.27 16.97 2.26
N ALA A 17 -13.77 17.92 3.05
CA ALA A 17 -12.36 18.25 3.14
C ALA A 17 -11.47 17.06 3.58
N LEU A 18 -12.04 16.04 4.25
CA LEU A 18 -11.30 14.85 4.67
C LEU A 18 -10.88 13.98 3.47
N ASN A 19 -11.68 13.91 2.41
CA ASN A 19 -11.29 13.19 1.20
C ASN A 19 -10.14 13.89 0.47
N LEU A 20 -10.17 15.22 0.39
CA LEU A 20 -9.09 16.01 -0.18
C LEU A 20 -7.80 15.83 0.64
N LEU A 21 -7.90 15.89 1.97
CA LEU A 21 -6.77 15.69 2.85
C LEU A 21 -6.16 14.28 2.70
N ARG A 22 -6.99 13.24 2.61
CA ARG A 22 -6.52 11.87 2.34
C ARG A 22 -5.81 11.76 0.99
N LEU A 23 -6.33 12.41 -0.03
CA LEU A 23 -5.69 12.44 -1.35
C LEU A 23 -4.33 13.14 -1.30
N ALA A 24 -4.25 14.28 -0.62
CA ALA A 24 -2.98 15.00 -0.41
C ALA A 24 -1.94 14.17 0.35
N LEU A 25 -2.35 13.50 1.42
CA LEU A 25 -1.47 12.60 2.18
C LEU A 25 -1.02 11.40 1.33
N ALA A 26 -1.92 10.79 0.54
CA ALA A 26 -1.57 9.70 -0.34
C ALA A 26 -0.55 10.15 -1.41
N PHE A 27 -0.75 11.32 -2.00
CA PHE A 27 0.21 11.90 -2.94
C PHE A 27 1.58 12.13 -2.29
N LEU A 28 1.61 12.63 -1.07
CA LEU A 28 2.84 12.87 -0.32
C LEU A 28 3.60 11.57 -0.03
N VAL A 29 2.88 10.48 0.30
CA VAL A 29 3.45 9.13 0.46
C VAL A 29 4.08 8.67 -0.84
N VAL A 30 3.34 8.72 -1.96
CA VAL A 30 3.84 8.31 -3.28
C VAL A 30 5.07 9.12 -3.68
N PHE A 31 5.03 10.43 -3.50
CA PHE A 31 6.14 11.33 -3.82
C PHE A 31 7.40 10.98 -3.01
N SER A 32 7.25 10.79 -1.69
CA SER A 32 8.37 10.41 -0.82
C SER A 32 8.97 9.06 -1.20
N HIS A 33 8.14 8.06 -1.50
CA HIS A 33 8.61 6.75 -1.94
C HIS A 33 9.30 6.80 -3.31
N ALA A 34 8.78 7.61 -4.23
CA ALA A 34 9.37 7.76 -5.56
C ALA A 34 10.80 8.30 -5.49
N GLN A 35 11.10 9.22 -4.58
CA GLN A 35 12.45 9.75 -4.39
C GLN A 35 13.43 8.67 -3.91
N ILE A 36 13.01 7.86 -2.93
CA ILE A 36 13.82 6.76 -2.39
C ILE A 36 14.06 5.69 -3.47
N LEU A 37 13.01 5.29 -4.19
CA LEU A 37 13.10 4.28 -5.24
C LEU A 37 13.93 4.75 -6.45
N ALA A 38 13.92 6.05 -6.75
CA ALA A 38 14.73 6.62 -7.81
C ALA A 38 16.20 6.84 -7.42
N GLY A 39 16.57 6.62 -6.15
CA GLY A 39 17.92 6.88 -5.66
C GLY A 39 18.32 8.36 -5.69
N VAL A 40 17.35 9.28 -5.71
CA VAL A 40 17.59 10.74 -5.81
C VAL A 40 17.91 11.36 -4.44
N GLY A 41 18.05 10.55 -3.40
CA GLY A 41 18.36 10.96 -2.03
C GLY A 41 17.29 10.50 -1.03
N ASP A 42 17.51 10.86 0.23
CA ASP A 42 16.64 10.42 1.34
C ASP A 42 15.28 11.14 1.40
N GLY A 43 15.01 12.01 0.42
CA GLY A 43 13.79 12.82 0.40
C GLY A 43 13.78 13.91 1.48
N VAL A 44 12.63 14.56 1.64
CA VAL A 44 12.45 15.60 2.66
C VAL A 44 12.29 14.95 4.03
N VAL A 45 13.19 15.31 4.96
CA VAL A 45 13.19 14.86 6.35
C VAL A 45 12.75 16.02 7.26
N TRP A 46 11.80 15.76 8.15
CA TRP A 46 11.36 16.69 9.17
C TRP A 46 11.33 15.99 10.54
N GLN A 47 11.96 16.59 11.53
CA GLN A 47 12.14 16.00 12.87
C GLN A 47 12.70 14.55 12.85
N GLY A 48 13.67 14.28 11.98
CA GLY A 48 14.32 12.97 11.87
C GLY A 48 13.51 11.87 11.19
N GLN A 49 12.35 12.21 10.64
CA GLN A 49 11.49 11.26 9.90
C GLN A 49 11.22 11.77 8.49
N HIS A 50 11.13 10.85 7.54
CA HIS A 50 10.74 11.19 6.16
C HIS A 50 9.32 11.74 6.11
N LEU A 51 9.10 12.70 5.23
CA LEU A 51 7.80 13.34 5.06
C LEU A 51 6.69 12.32 4.70
N GLY A 52 7.05 11.26 3.98
CA GLY A 52 6.16 10.12 3.70
C GLY A 52 5.70 9.38 4.96
N SER A 53 6.58 9.23 5.96
CA SER A 53 6.21 8.59 7.24
C SER A 53 5.18 9.43 8.01
N TRP A 54 5.35 10.75 8.04
CA TRP A 54 4.37 11.67 8.63
C TRP A 54 3.03 11.62 7.88
N ALA A 55 3.07 11.54 6.56
CA ALA A 55 1.87 11.41 5.75
C ALA A 55 1.12 10.09 6.02
N VAL A 56 1.84 8.99 6.22
CA VAL A 56 1.24 7.70 6.61
C VAL A 56 0.58 7.79 7.98
N VAL A 57 1.22 8.41 8.97
CA VAL A 57 0.64 8.62 10.31
C VAL A 57 -0.65 9.45 10.21
N GLY A 58 -0.60 10.56 9.46
CA GLY A 58 -1.79 11.38 9.21
C GLY A 58 -2.91 10.62 8.52
N PHE A 59 -2.56 9.81 7.53
CA PHE A 59 -3.51 8.96 6.80
C PHE A 59 -4.18 7.94 7.72
N PHE A 60 -3.42 7.28 8.59
CA PHE A 60 -3.96 6.35 9.58
C PHE A 60 -4.85 7.06 10.61
N GLY A 61 -4.46 8.25 11.08
CA GLY A 61 -5.26 9.04 12.00
C GLY A 61 -6.65 9.37 11.42
N ILE A 62 -6.71 9.89 10.19
CA ILE A 62 -7.97 10.21 9.51
C ILE A 62 -8.77 8.94 9.21
N SER A 63 -8.10 7.88 8.75
CA SER A 63 -8.75 6.61 8.47
C SER A 63 -9.34 6.00 9.73
N GLY A 64 -8.61 6.02 10.86
CA GLY A 64 -9.10 5.56 12.16
C GLY A 64 -10.33 6.32 12.63
N PHE A 65 -10.32 7.65 12.49
CA PHE A 65 -11.47 8.49 12.81
C PHE A 65 -12.71 8.12 11.99
N LEU A 66 -12.56 7.98 10.68
CA LEU A 66 -13.66 7.61 9.78
C LEU A 66 -14.15 6.18 10.02
N ILE A 67 -13.23 5.26 10.35
CA ILE A 67 -13.53 3.88 10.68
C ILE A 67 -14.39 3.79 11.95
N THR A 68 -14.01 4.55 12.99
CA THR A 68 -14.77 4.57 14.24
C THR A 68 -16.22 5.03 14.01
N GLY A 69 -16.40 6.08 13.20
CA GLY A 69 -17.73 6.53 12.80
C GLY A 69 -18.54 5.51 11.99
N ALA A 70 -17.88 4.72 11.14
CA ALA A 70 -18.54 3.66 10.37
C ALA A 70 -18.85 2.43 11.25
N ARG A 71 -18.00 2.11 12.22
CA ARG A 71 -18.12 0.99 13.14
C ARG A 71 -19.35 1.11 14.04
N THR A 72 -19.70 2.32 14.47
CA THR A 72 -20.90 2.56 15.30
C THR A 72 -22.20 2.34 14.54
N ARG A 73 -22.15 2.32 13.20
CA ARG A 73 -23.33 2.18 12.32
C ARG A 73 -23.48 0.78 11.72
N SER A 74 -22.53 -0.15 11.92
CA SER A 74 -22.54 -1.48 11.31
C SER A 74 -22.10 -2.57 12.27
N ASN A 75 -22.58 -3.82 12.03
CA ASN A 75 -22.07 -4.99 12.72
C ASN A 75 -20.58 -5.21 12.35
N GLY A 76 -19.76 -5.62 13.33
CA GLY A 76 -18.33 -5.83 13.16
C GLY A 76 -17.94 -6.80 12.08
N ALA A 77 -18.68 -7.88 11.95
CA ALA A 77 -18.43 -8.89 10.90
C ALA A 77 -18.69 -8.32 9.51
N GLN A 78 -19.78 -7.57 9.34
CA GLN A 78 -20.13 -6.93 8.08
C GLN A 78 -19.12 -5.85 7.69
N TYR A 79 -18.67 -5.05 8.66
CA TYR A 79 -17.61 -4.07 8.45
C TYR A 79 -16.32 -4.74 7.95
N LEU A 80 -15.86 -5.81 8.61
CA LEU A 80 -14.65 -6.55 8.22
C LEU A 80 -14.80 -7.15 6.82
N MET A 81 -15.93 -7.77 6.53
CA MET A 81 -16.21 -8.34 5.21
C MET A 81 -16.15 -7.28 4.10
N ASN A 82 -16.80 -6.14 4.31
CA ASN A 82 -16.80 -5.03 3.35
C ASN A 82 -15.37 -4.49 3.13
N ARG A 83 -14.52 -4.50 4.15
CA ARG A 83 -13.12 -4.08 4.03
C ARG A 83 -12.28 -5.10 3.27
N ILE A 84 -12.42 -6.38 3.58
CA ILE A 84 -11.74 -7.47 2.88
C ILE A 84 -12.14 -7.47 1.39
N THR A 85 -13.41 -7.45 1.07
CA THR A 85 -13.88 -7.46 -0.33
C THR A 85 -13.42 -6.23 -1.12
N ARG A 86 -13.14 -5.13 -0.46
CA ARG A 86 -12.64 -3.91 -1.09
C ARG A 86 -11.13 -3.93 -1.32
N ILE A 87 -10.36 -4.49 -0.39
CA ILE A 87 -8.89 -4.45 -0.43
C ILE A 87 -8.32 -5.68 -1.14
N TYR A 88 -8.85 -6.86 -0.83
CA TYR A 88 -8.27 -8.13 -1.22
C TYR A 88 -8.17 -8.35 -2.73
N PRO A 89 -9.17 -7.99 -3.57
CA PRO A 89 -9.06 -8.17 -5.02
C PRO A 89 -7.91 -7.38 -5.63
N GLY A 90 -7.73 -6.12 -5.24
CA GLY A 90 -6.62 -5.29 -5.71
C GLY A 90 -5.26 -5.79 -5.23
N PHE A 91 -5.19 -6.22 -3.98
CA PHE A 91 -3.99 -6.83 -3.41
C PHE A 91 -3.59 -8.12 -4.15
N LEU A 92 -4.53 -9.03 -4.36
CA LEU A 92 -4.28 -10.28 -5.08
C LEU A 92 -3.85 -10.03 -6.53
N LEU A 93 -4.53 -9.10 -7.21
CA LEU A 93 -4.15 -8.68 -8.56
C LEU A 93 -2.71 -8.14 -8.59
N SER A 94 -2.31 -7.35 -7.60
CA SER A 94 -0.95 -6.83 -7.48
C SER A 94 0.08 -7.96 -7.30
N LEU A 95 -0.19 -8.96 -6.45
CA LEU A 95 0.71 -10.12 -6.30
C LEU A 95 0.86 -10.90 -7.60
N VAL A 96 -0.24 -11.17 -8.28
CA VAL A 96 -0.24 -11.92 -9.56
C VAL A 96 0.49 -11.13 -10.65
N ALA A 97 0.23 -9.83 -10.75
CA ALA A 97 0.89 -8.97 -11.73
C ALA A 97 2.41 -8.91 -11.49
N VAL A 98 2.84 -8.76 -10.24
CA VAL A 98 4.27 -8.80 -9.90
C VAL A 98 4.87 -10.15 -10.27
N ALA A 99 4.27 -11.25 -9.85
CA ALA A 99 4.81 -12.59 -10.04
C ALA A 99 4.92 -13.02 -11.50
N PHE A 100 3.93 -12.66 -12.35
CA PHE A 100 3.81 -13.18 -13.70
C PHE A 100 3.99 -12.15 -14.83
N ILE A 101 4.05 -10.86 -14.49
CA ILE A 101 4.28 -9.81 -15.50
C ILE A 101 5.59 -9.08 -15.19
N PHE A 102 5.68 -8.43 -14.05
CA PHE A 102 6.81 -7.55 -13.77
C PHE A 102 8.11 -8.29 -13.44
N ALA A 103 8.05 -9.33 -12.61
CA ALA A 103 9.25 -10.09 -12.25
C ALA A 103 9.86 -10.86 -13.44
N PRO A 104 9.10 -11.52 -14.32
CA PRO A 104 9.66 -12.11 -15.54
C PRO A 104 10.31 -11.07 -16.45
N ILE A 105 9.68 -9.89 -16.61
CA ILE A 105 10.27 -8.81 -17.43
C ILE A 105 11.59 -8.34 -16.81
N ALA A 106 11.63 -8.08 -15.51
CA ALA A 106 12.84 -7.67 -14.82
C ALA A 106 13.94 -8.75 -14.93
N TYR A 107 13.60 -10.00 -14.73
CA TYR A 107 14.52 -11.12 -14.83
C TYR A 107 15.15 -11.21 -16.24
N TYR A 108 14.31 -11.06 -17.29
CA TYR A 108 14.80 -11.06 -18.66
C TYR A 108 15.68 -9.86 -18.99
N VAL A 109 15.32 -8.67 -18.50
CA VAL A 109 16.13 -7.45 -18.68
C VAL A 109 17.48 -7.58 -17.99
N GLU A 110 17.54 -8.18 -16.79
CA GLU A 110 18.79 -8.35 -16.04
C GLU A 110 19.67 -9.46 -16.59
N ARG A 111 19.11 -10.56 -17.11
CA ARG A 111 19.87 -11.78 -17.45
C ARG A 111 19.80 -12.19 -18.91
N HIS A 112 18.97 -11.57 -19.73
CA HIS A 112 18.73 -11.88 -21.15
C HIS A 112 18.34 -13.34 -21.41
N SER A 113 17.85 -14.05 -20.36
CA SER A 113 17.41 -15.45 -20.39
C SER A 113 16.34 -15.68 -19.33
N PHE A 114 15.51 -16.69 -19.50
CA PHE A 114 14.59 -17.17 -18.46
C PHE A 114 15.14 -18.39 -17.70
N ASP A 115 16.38 -18.80 -17.97
CA ASP A 115 17.00 -19.95 -17.33
C ASP A 115 17.11 -19.75 -15.83
N GLY A 116 16.54 -20.67 -15.05
CA GLY A 116 16.55 -20.58 -13.59
C GLY A 116 15.43 -19.74 -12.97
N PHE A 117 14.59 -19.03 -13.75
CA PHE A 117 13.53 -18.18 -13.19
C PHE A 117 12.59 -18.95 -12.25
N PHE A 118 12.23 -20.18 -12.58
CA PHE A 118 11.40 -21.05 -11.74
C PHE A 118 12.20 -21.99 -10.82
N GLY A 119 13.53 -21.96 -10.88
CA GLY A 119 14.42 -22.81 -10.11
C GLY A 119 14.94 -22.19 -8.81
N THR A 120 14.59 -20.94 -8.51
CA THR A 120 15.03 -20.23 -7.30
C THR A 120 14.17 -20.59 -6.09
N PRO A 121 14.67 -20.41 -4.85
CA PRO A 121 13.86 -20.60 -3.64
C PRO A 121 12.61 -19.72 -3.59
N THR A 122 12.66 -18.53 -4.19
CA THR A 122 11.57 -17.53 -4.20
C THR A 122 10.87 -17.50 -5.56
N THR A 123 10.33 -18.65 -5.99
CA THR A 123 9.57 -18.72 -7.24
C THR A 123 8.34 -17.80 -7.26
N PRO A 124 7.80 -17.44 -8.44
CA PRO A 124 6.56 -16.65 -8.52
C PRO A 124 5.39 -17.22 -7.72
N LEU A 125 5.23 -18.54 -7.69
CA LEU A 125 4.19 -19.20 -6.90
C LEU A 125 4.49 -19.11 -5.41
N HIS A 126 5.75 -19.28 -5.00
CA HIS A 126 6.18 -19.11 -3.61
C HIS A 126 5.86 -17.69 -3.11
N TYR A 127 6.18 -16.67 -3.90
CA TYR A 127 5.87 -15.28 -3.58
C TYR A 127 4.37 -15.05 -3.36
N ILE A 128 3.50 -15.61 -4.21
CA ILE A 128 2.04 -15.44 -4.07
C ILE A 128 1.54 -16.13 -2.80
N TYR A 129 1.81 -17.42 -2.60
CA TYR A 129 1.22 -18.13 -1.47
C TYR A 129 1.78 -17.67 -0.11
N SER A 130 3.02 -17.22 -0.06
CA SER A 130 3.62 -16.68 1.17
C SER A 130 3.03 -15.37 1.60
N ASN A 131 2.46 -14.59 0.65
CA ASN A 131 1.93 -13.26 0.90
C ASN A 131 0.39 -13.20 0.83
N ILE A 132 -0.29 -14.29 0.49
CA ILE A 132 -1.72 -14.30 0.18
C ILE A 132 -2.62 -13.81 1.34
N PHE A 133 -2.18 -13.94 2.58
CA PHE A 133 -2.94 -13.57 3.77
C PHE A 133 -2.76 -12.11 4.20
N LEU A 134 -2.36 -11.21 3.29
CA LEU A 134 -2.07 -9.79 3.57
C LEU A 134 -0.82 -9.57 4.46
N LEU A 135 -0.12 -10.62 4.83
CA LEU A 135 1.17 -10.55 5.52
C LEU A 135 2.28 -10.67 4.48
N ILE A 136 3.13 -9.65 4.37
CA ILE A 136 4.25 -9.69 3.43
C ILE A 136 5.44 -10.37 4.11
N ASN A 137 5.59 -11.65 3.84
CA ASN A 137 6.69 -12.46 4.36
C ASN A 137 7.89 -12.50 3.40
N HIS A 138 7.63 -12.33 2.09
CA HIS A 138 8.65 -12.34 1.07
C HIS A 138 8.45 -11.18 0.09
N TYR A 139 9.51 -10.41 -0.11
CA TYR A 139 9.53 -9.28 -1.05
C TYR A 139 10.16 -9.63 -2.38
N ASP A 140 11.02 -10.64 -2.42
CA ASP A 140 11.76 -11.06 -3.61
C ASP A 140 10.97 -12.04 -4.49
N VAL A 141 11.22 -11.96 -5.80
CA VAL A 141 10.77 -12.95 -6.79
C VAL A 141 11.97 -13.34 -7.64
N SER A 142 12.40 -14.58 -7.53
CA SER A 142 13.46 -15.20 -8.36
C SER A 142 14.79 -14.44 -8.37
N GLY A 143 15.12 -13.70 -7.29
CA GLY A 143 16.34 -12.93 -7.17
C GLY A 143 16.43 -11.75 -8.13
N THR A 144 15.28 -11.18 -8.50
CA THR A 144 15.19 -9.97 -9.34
C THR A 144 15.40 -8.69 -8.53
N LEU A 145 15.64 -7.57 -9.22
CA LEU A 145 15.86 -6.25 -8.62
C LEU A 145 17.07 -6.20 -7.66
N ALA A 146 18.10 -7.03 -7.87
CA ALA A 146 19.28 -7.00 -7.00
C ALA A 146 20.16 -5.75 -7.18
N SER A 147 20.10 -5.10 -8.33
CA SER A 147 20.93 -3.95 -8.72
C SER A 147 20.24 -2.60 -8.65
N VAL A 148 19.00 -2.53 -8.17
CA VAL A 148 18.26 -1.27 -8.06
C VAL A 148 18.54 -0.57 -6.72
N PRO A 149 18.29 0.75 -6.57
CA PRO A 149 18.53 1.49 -5.32
C PRO A 149 17.82 0.92 -4.09
N TYR A 150 16.67 0.28 -4.26
CA TYR A 150 15.96 -0.46 -3.21
C TYR A 150 15.89 -1.95 -3.60
N PRO A 151 16.93 -2.73 -3.25
CA PRO A 151 17.13 -4.05 -3.84
C PRO A 151 16.13 -5.10 -3.35
N SER A 152 15.85 -6.06 -4.22
CA SER A 152 15.09 -7.30 -3.93
C SER A 152 13.74 -7.07 -3.27
N ALA A 153 13.06 -5.95 -3.58
CA ALA A 153 11.79 -5.63 -2.96
C ALA A 153 10.70 -5.28 -3.98
N TRP A 154 9.85 -6.26 -4.24
CA TRP A 154 8.57 -6.06 -4.90
C TRP A 154 7.50 -5.66 -3.88
N ASN A 155 6.65 -4.70 -4.24
CA ASN A 155 5.55 -4.25 -3.38
C ASN A 155 5.99 -3.84 -1.95
N GLY A 156 7.17 -3.25 -1.80
CA GLY A 156 7.72 -2.85 -0.50
C GLY A 156 6.83 -1.91 0.31
N SER A 157 5.94 -1.16 -0.35
CA SER A 157 4.98 -0.26 0.30
C SER A 157 3.76 -0.97 0.92
N LEU A 158 3.57 -2.26 0.68
CA LEU A 158 2.42 -3.03 1.20
C LEU A 158 2.48 -3.27 2.72
N TRP A 159 3.60 -2.99 3.39
CA TRP A 159 3.72 -3.08 4.85
C TRP A 159 2.64 -2.25 5.60
N SER A 160 2.09 -1.22 4.96
CA SER A 160 1.06 -0.36 5.54
C SER A 160 -0.36 -0.94 5.47
N LEU A 161 -0.54 -2.17 5.00
CA LEU A 161 -1.85 -2.83 4.95
C LEU A 161 -2.25 -3.50 6.27
N TYR A 162 -1.31 -3.70 7.20
CA TYR A 162 -1.53 -4.34 8.51
C TYR A 162 -1.09 -3.46 9.69
#